data_d476f98526a4f11c720d5f54a7f9e271
#
_entry.id   d476f98526a4f11c720d5f54a7f9e271
#
_cell.length_a   1.000
_cell.length_b   1.000
_cell.length_c   1.000
_cell.angle_alpha   90.00
_cell.angle_beta   90.00
_cell.angle_gamma   90.00
#
_symmetry.space_group_name_H-M   'P 1'
#
loop_
_entity.id
_entity.type
_entity.pdbx_description
1 polymer ?
#
loop_
_entity_poly.entity_id
_entity_poly.type
_entity_poly.pdbx_seq_one_letter_code
_entity_poly.pdbx_strand_id
1 'polypeptide(L)'
;HKIEEIETALNFDGWTFQSMRQAGITSDPEETADSFEGNARIKAEAVRSLCPDHMAVLADDSGLEVDALDGAPGVRSARYAGEPCNDASNNAKLLRELAHVPADQRTARFVCTLVMLDGDTEYTVRGTIEGSIGFEARGEQGFGYDPLFLPDCLGGNHTFPEVSLER
;
A
#
# COMPACT_ATOMS: atom_id res chain seq x y z
N HIS A 1 0.41 8.76 10.85
CA HIS A 1 0.87 7.38 11.09
C HIS A 1 1.93 6.94 10.07
N LYS A 2 1.67 6.94 8.74
CA LYS A 2 2.66 6.52 7.72
C LYS A 2 3.98 7.31 7.78
N ILE A 3 3.93 8.61 8.01
CA ILE A 3 5.12 9.47 8.07
C ILE A 3 5.97 9.13 9.29
N GLU A 4 5.36 8.92 10.44
CA GLU A 4 6.05 8.51 11.66
C GLU A 4 6.73 7.14 11.51
N GLU A 5 6.09 6.22 10.80
CA GLU A 5 6.66 4.91 10.46
C GLU A 5 7.86 5.05 9.53
N ILE A 6 7.75 5.91 8.51
CA ILE A 6 8.84 6.21 7.58
C ILE A 6 10.00 6.91 8.30
N GLU A 7 9.73 7.90 9.14
CA GLU A 7 10.76 8.59 9.95
C GLU A 7 11.50 7.60 10.86
N THR A 8 10.77 6.67 11.46
CA THR A 8 11.36 5.65 12.34
C THR A 8 12.21 4.66 11.55
N ALA A 9 11.74 4.24 10.37
CA ALA A 9 12.43 3.28 9.51
C ALA A 9 13.65 3.88 8.79
N LEU A 10 13.56 5.16 8.41
CA LEU A 10 14.58 5.87 7.64
C LEU A 10 15.38 6.87 8.50
N ASN A 11 15.67 6.52 9.74
CA ASN A 11 16.40 7.38 10.67
C ASN A 11 17.83 7.70 10.18
N PHE A 12 17.93 8.60 9.19
CA PHE A 12 19.19 9.09 8.65
C PHE A 12 19.61 10.37 9.33
N ASP A 13 20.85 10.42 9.81
CA ASP A 13 21.43 11.64 10.37
C ASP A 13 21.45 12.76 9.32
N GLY A 14 20.92 13.92 9.70
CA GLY A 14 20.90 15.12 8.86
C GLY A 14 19.70 15.25 7.93
N TRP A 15 18.73 14.34 7.97
CA TRP A 15 17.47 14.42 7.24
C TRP A 15 16.30 14.69 8.18
N THR A 16 15.40 15.56 7.75
CA THR A 16 14.11 15.80 8.40
C THR A 16 12.98 15.49 7.42
N PHE A 17 11.94 14.82 7.91
CA PHE A 17 10.78 14.45 7.11
C PHE A 17 9.62 15.41 7.39
N GLN A 18 8.92 15.79 6.34
CA GLN A 18 7.71 16.60 6.42
C GLN A 18 6.63 15.98 5.55
N SER A 19 5.40 15.96 6.05
CA SER A 19 4.25 15.67 5.18
C SER A 19 4.01 16.82 4.20
N MET A 20 3.32 16.56 3.09
CA MET A 20 2.82 17.61 2.20
C MET A 20 2.05 18.69 2.98
N ARG A 21 1.22 18.28 3.93
CA ARG A 21 0.46 19.19 4.78
C ARG A 21 1.35 20.11 5.62
N GLN A 22 2.40 19.57 6.23
CA GLN A 22 3.37 20.36 7.02
C GLN A 22 4.16 21.33 6.13
N ALA A 23 4.44 20.91 4.89
CA ALA A 23 5.13 21.75 3.90
C ALA A 23 4.18 22.74 3.18
N GLY A 24 2.88 22.73 3.49
CA GLY A 24 1.89 23.60 2.83
C GLY A 24 1.63 23.24 1.38
N ILE A 25 1.88 22.00 0.98
CA ILE A 25 1.72 21.50 -0.39
C ILE A 25 0.43 20.70 -0.48
N THR A 26 -0.34 20.95 -1.53
CA THR A 26 -1.51 20.16 -1.91
C THR A 26 -1.28 19.58 -3.30
N SER A 27 -1.36 18.26 -3.42
CA SER A 27 -1.19 17.54 -4.68
C SER A 27 -2.04 16.27 -4.65
N ASP A 28 -2.82 16.09 -5.71
CA ASP A 28 -3.67 14.91 -5.90
C ASP A 28 -3.72 14.56 -7.39
N PRO A 29 -2.59 14.09 -7.96
CA PRO A 29 -2.52 13.77 -9.37
C PRO A 29 -3.35 12.52 -9.69
N GLU A 30 -3.88 12.45 -10.90
CA GLU A 30 -4.54 11.25 -11.40
C GLU A 30 -3.53 10.10 -11.55
N GLU A 31 -3.79 8.99 -10.89
CA GLU A 31 -2.98 7.79 -10.93
C GLU A 31 -3.35 6.93 -12.15
N THR A 32 -2.67 7.16 -13.26
CA THR A 32 -2.97 6.55 -14.56
C THR A 32 -2.08 5.38 -14.94
N ALA A 33 -1.05 5.08 -14.13
CA ALA A 33 -0.14 3.99 -14.42
C ALA A 33 -0.78 2.62 -14.10
N ASP A 34 -0.26 1.60 -14.73
CA ASP A 34 -0.65 0.20 -14.55
C ASP A 34 0.25 -0.54 -13.53
N SER A 35 1.17 0.17 -12.91
CA SER A 35 2.09 -0.35 -11.89
C SER A 35 2.15 0.56 -10.66
N PHE A 36 2.46 -0.04 -9.51
CA PHE A 36 2.68 0.72 -8.26
C PHE A 36 3.85 1.70 -8.40
N GLU A 37 4.93 1.27 -9.03
CA GLU A 37 6.08 2.15 -9.31
C GLU A 37 5.69 3.37 -10.15
N GLY A 38 4.93 3.16 -11.22
CA GLY A 38 4.46 4.22 -12.09
C GLY A 38 3.57 5.23 -11.35
N ASN A 39 2.64 4.78 -10.52
CA ASN A 39 1.77 5.65 -9.73
C ASN A 39 2.55 6.38 -8.63
N ALA A 40 3.46 5.71 -7.93
CA ALA A 40 4.34 6.35 -6.97
C ALA A 40 5.19 7.46 -7.62
N ARG A 41 5.71 7.22 -8.83
CA ARG A 41 6.45 8.22 -9.62
C ARG A 41 5.59 9.40 -9.99
N ILE A 42 4.37 9.19 -10.48
CA ILE A 42 3.41 10.26 -10.79
C ILE A 42 3.19 11.15 -9.56
N LYS A 43 2.96 10.55 -8.40
CA LYS A 43 2.79 11.28 -7.13
C LYS A 43 4.03 12.07 -6.75
N ALA A 44 5.20 11.45 -6.84
CA ALA A 44 6.48 12.10 -6.50
C ALA A 44 6.76 13.29 -7.43
N GLU A 45 6.60 13.15 -8.74
CA GLU A 45 6.83 14.21 -9.72
C GLU A 45 5.86 15.39 -9.54
N ALA A 46 4.59 15.10 -9.25
CA ALA A 46 3.60 16.14 -8.99
C ALA A 46 3.96 16.98 -7.77
N VAL A 47 4.39 16.35 -6.68
CA VAL A 47 4.86 17.06 -5.47
C VAL A 47 6.16 17.81 -5.74
N ARG A 48 7.12 17.19 -6.45
CA ARG A 48 8.40 17.82 -6.77
C ARG A 48 8.23 19.13 -7.53
N SER A 49 7.28 19.21 -8.45
CA SER A 49 6.99 20.44 -9.20
C SER A 49 6.56 21.61 -8.31
N LEU A 50 6.12 21.32 -7.08
CA LEU A 50 5.64 22.28 -6.09
C LEU A 50 6.63 22.54 -4.96
N CYS A 51 7.74 21.81 -4.94
CA CYS A 51 8.77 21.88 -3.89
C CYS A 51 9.97 22.75 -4.34
N PRO A 52 10.69 23.38 -3.38
CA PRO A 52 12.02 23.94 -3.64
C PRO A 52 13.00 22.85 -4.14
N ASP A 53 13.95 23.23 -5.01
CA ASP A 53 14.89 22.30 -5.65
C ASP A 53 15.79 21.52 -4.69
N HIS A 54 16.00 22.04 -3.47
CA HIS A 54 16.84 21.38 -2.46
C HIS A 54 16.12 20.30 -1.65
N MET A 55 14.81 20.12 -1.84
CA MET A 55 14.03 19.11 -1.14
C MET A 55 13.96 17.82 -1.96
N ALA A 56 14.25 16.70 -1.31
CA ALA A 56 13.92 15.40 -1.86
C ALA A 56 12.43 15.10 -1.63
N VAL A 57 11.83 14.37 -2.56
CA VAL A 57 10.42 13.96 -2.49
C VAL A 57 10.34 12.45 -2.43
N LEU A 58 9.58 11.94 -1.46
CA LEU A 58 9.28 10.52 -1.31
C LEU A 58 7.77 10.31 -1.49
N ALA A 59 7.42 9.41 -2.38
CA ALA A 59 6.04 8.97 -2.56
C ALA A 59 5.95 7.44 -2.51
N ASP A 60 4.80 6.95 -2.08
CA ASP A 60 4.49 5.52 -2.07
C ASP A 60 3.25 5.20 -2.88
N ASP A 61 3.21 4.00 -3.39
CA ASP A 61 1.99 3.35 -3.84
C ASP A 61 1.97 1.91 -3.35
N SER A 62 0.82 1.48 -2.86
CA SER A 62 0.67 0.21 -2.16
C SER A 62 -0.65 -0.46 -2.52
N GLY A 63 -0.68 -1.76 -2.46
CA GLY A 63 -1.91 -2.51 -2.68
C GLY A 63 -1.73 -4.00 -2.49
N LEU A 64 -2.79 -4.73 -2.82
CA LEU A 64 -2.88 -6.18 -2.72
C LEU A 64 -2.85 -6.79 -4.12
N GLU A 65 -2.00 -7.78 -4.31
CA GLU A 65 -1.99 -8.64 -5.51
C GLU A 65 -2.44 -10.04 -5.14
N VAL A 66 -3.43 -10.59 -5.84
CA VAL A 66 -3.96 -11.95 -5.63
C VAL A 66 -3.70 -12.79 -6.87
N ASP A 67 -3.00 -13.90 -6.70
CA ASP A 67 -2.55 -14.73 -7.83
C ASP A 67 -3.71 -15.34 -8.62
N ALA A 68 -4.74 -15.82 -7.95
CA ALA A 68 -5.93 -16.37 -8.59
C ALA A 68 -6.74 -15.36 -9.41
N LEU A 69 -6.48 -14.07 -9.23
CA LEU A 69 -7.12 -12.96 -9.95
C LEU A 69 -6.14 -12.23 -10.88
N ASP A 70 -5.08 -12.90 -11.31
CA ASP A 70 -4.05 -12.36 -12.19
C ASP A 70 -3.44 -11.03 -11.66
N GLY A 71 -3.27 -10.94 -10.34
CA GLY A 71 -2.71 -9.77 -9.67
C GLY A 71 -3.72 -8.70 -9.26
N ALA A 72 -5.00 -8.85 -9.59
CA ALA A 72 -6.02 -7.94 -9.08
C ALA A 72 -6.17 -8.10 -7.55
N PRO A 73 -6.57 -7.07 -6.80
CA PRO A 73 -6.92 -5.70 -7.23
C PRO A 73 -5.74 -4.82 -7.71
N GLY A 74 -4.48 -5.12 -7.34
CA GLY A 74 -3.30 -4.40 -7.81
C GLY A 74 -3.38 -2.90 -7.53
N VAL A 75 -3.05 -2.08 -8.52
CA VAL A 75 -3.10 -0.59 -8.41
C VAL A 75 -4.50 -0.04 -8.13
N ARG A 76 -5.53 -0.85 -8.29
CA ARG A 76 -6.92 -0.48 -7.99
C ARG A 76 -7.36 -0.87 -6.58
N SER A 77 -6.46 -1.30 -5.72
CA SER A 77 -6.77 -1.83 -4.39
C SER A 77 -7.72 -0.95 -3.58
N ALA A 78 -7.48 0.35 -3.51
CA ALA A 78 -8.33 1.27 -2.75
C ALA A 78 -9.73 1.45 -3.35
N ARG A 79 -9.88 1.30 -4.67
CA ARG A 79 -11.13 1.52 -5.42
C ARG A 79 -11.62 0.27 -6.14
N TYR A 80 -11.32 -0.89 -5.61
CA TYR A 80 -11.63 -2.18 -6.25
C TYR A 80 -13.13 -2.39 -6.52
N ALA A 81 -13.98 -2.01 -5.58
CA ALA A 81 -15.43 -2.05 -5.73
C ALA A 81 -16.04 -0.78 -6.35
N GLY A 82 -15.21 0.16 -6.75
CA GLY A 82 -15.63 1.44 -7.32
C GLY A 82 -15.46 2.63 -6.37
N GLU A 83 -16.00 3.75 -6.76
CA GLU A 83 -15.97 4.99 -5.97
C GLU A 83 -17.37 5.34 -5.45
N PRO A 84 -17.44 5.96 -4.25
CA PRO A 84 -16.35 6.32 -3.35
C PRO A 84 -15.64 5.07 -2.76
N CYS A 85 -14.35 5.20 -2.48
CA CYS A 85 -13.55 4.12 -1.89
C CYS A 85 -14.17 3.64 -0.57
N ASN A 86 -14.39 2.33 -0.44
CA ASN A 86 -14.97 1.73 0.75
C ASN A 86 -14.35 0.35 1.00
N ASP A 87 -13.68 0.20 2.14
CA ASP A 87 -12.98 -1.03 2.49
C ASP A 87 -13.93 -2.23 2.60
N ALA A 88 -15.09 -2.05 3.21
CA ALA A 88 -16.06 -3.13 3.35
C ALA A 88 -16.55 -3.64 1.98
N SER A 89 -16.82 -2.74 1.04
CA SER A 89 -17.23 -3.06 -0.32
C SER A 89 -16.10 -3.75 -1.09
N ASN A 90 -14.87 -3.29 -0.94
CA ASN A 90 -13.69 -3.89 -1.56
C ASN A 90 -13.46 -5.31 -1.05
N ASN A 91 -13.55 -5.53 0.27
CA ASN A 91 -13.42 -6.83 0.91
C ASN A 91 -14.53 -7.79 0.46
N ALA A 92 -15.78 -7.32 0.42
CA ALA A 92 -16.91 -8.11 -0.05
C ALA A 92 -16.75 -8.54 -1.52
N LYS A 93 -16.27 -7.64 -2.38
CA LYS A 93 -15.98 -7.95 -3.78
C LYS A 93 -14.88 -9.02 -3.88
N LEU A 94 -13.79 -8.87 -3.14
CA LEU A 94 -12.68 -9.82 -3.15
C LEU A 94 -13.13 -11.22 -2.73
N LEU A 95 -13.87 -11.32 -1.63
CA LEU A 95 -14.41 -12.62 -1.18
C LEU A 95 -15.35 -13.25 -2.20
N ARG A 96 -16.18 -12.47 -2.87
CA ARG A 96 -17.10 -12.95 -3.89
C ARG A 96 -16.34 -13.49 -5.12
N GLU A 97 -15.31 -12.81 -5.56
CA GLU A 97 -14.50 -13.25 -6.70
C GLU A 97 -13.66 -14.49 -6.38
N LEU A 98 -13.32 -14.69 -5.11
CA LEU A 98 -12.59 -15.88 -4.64
C LEU A 98 -13.50 -17.01 -4.13
N ALA A 99 -14.82 -16.89 -4.24
CA ALA A 99 -15.78 -17.83 -3.65
C ALA A 99 -15.56 -19.29 -4.04
N HIS A 100 -15.07 -19.54 -5.26
CA HIS A 100 -14.82 -20.87 -5.80
C HIS A 100 -13.34 -21.25 -5.85
N VAL A 101 -12.47 -20.42 -5.30
CA VAL A 101 -11.01 -20.65 -5.26
C VAL A 101 -10.67 -21.39 -3.96
N PRO A 102 -10.09 -22.60 -4.03
CA PRO A 102 -9.72 -23.36 -2.85
C PRO A 102 -8.59 -22.68 -2.04
N ALA A 103 -8.46 -23.04 -0.78
CA ALA A 103 -7.55 -22.43 0.18
C ALA A 103 -6.09 -22.39 -0.30
N ASP A 104 -5.62 -23.46 -0.92
CA ASP A 104 -4.24 -23.61 -1.42
C ASP A 104 -3.96 -22.81 -2.70
N GLN A 105 -4.95 -22.17 -3.29
CA GLN A 105 -4.85 -21.35 -4.51
C GLN A 105 -5.17 -19.86 -4.25
N ARG A 106 -5.20 -19.44 -2.99
CA ARG A 106 -5.52 -18.07 -2.58
C ARG A 106 -4.29 -17.27 -2.19
N THR A 107 -3.13 -17.61 -2.74
CA THR A 107 -1.89 -16.88 -2.47
C THR A 107 -1.99 -15.44 -2.94
N ALA A 108 -1.44 -14.55 -2.13
CA ALA A 108 -1.50 -13.11 -2.34
C ALA A 108 -0.31 -12.44 -1.68
N ARG A 109 -0.11 -11.15 -1.97
CA ARG A 109 0.88 -10.32 -1.30
C ARG A 109 0.41 -8.89 -1.17
N PHE A 110 0.74 -8.28 -0.05
CA PHE A 110 0.78 -6.83 0.03
C PHE A 110 2.07 -6.33 -0.62
N VAL A 111 1.92 -5.28 -1.41
CA VAL A 111 3.02 -4.61 -2.10
C VAL A 111 3.09 -3.16 -1.60
N CYS A 112 4.29 -2.69 -1.32
CA CYS A 112 4.58 -1.28 -1.11
C CYS A 112 5.73 -0.89 -2.01
N THR A 113 5.53 0.11 -2.85
CA THR A 113 6.58 0.68 -3.69
C THR A 113 6.84 2.12 -3.28
N LEU A 114 8.10 2.44 -3.06
CA LEU A 114 8.56 3.79 -2.74
C LEU A 114 9.36 4.34 -3.90
N VAL A 115 9.09 5.59 -4.26
CA VAL A 115 9.89 6.37 -5.22
C VAL A 115 10.38 7.62 -4.52
N MET A 116 11.70 7.83 -4.54
CA MET A 116 12.33 9.05 -4.04
C MET A 116 13.00 9.79 -5.18
N LEU A 117 12.69 11.07 -5.30
CA LEU A 117 13.33 11.99 -6.24
C LEU A 117 14.23 12.96 -5.45
N ASP A 118 15.53 12.89 -5.71
CA ASP A 118 16.54 13.75 -5.09
C ASP A 118 17.43 14.36 -6.18
N GLY A 119 17.21 15.64 -6.47
CA GLY A 119 17.84 16.28 -7.63
C GLY A 119 17.48 15.55 -8.92
N ASP A 120 18.50 15.12 -9.68
CA ASP A 120 18.33 14.34 -10.91
C ASP A 120 18.33 12.83 -10.68
N THR A 121 18.42 12.40 -9.41
CA THR A 121 18.49 11.00 -9.03
C THR A 121 17.12 10.48 -8.61
N GLU A 122 16.75 9.31 -9.15
CA GLU A 122 15.56 8.57 -8.77
C GLU A 122 15.95 7.26 -8.09
N TYR A 123 15.35 7.00 -6.94
CA TYR A 123 15.48 5.74 -6.21
C TYR A 123 14.12 5.06 -6.14
N THR A 124 14.07 3.77 -6.44
CA THR A 124 12.86 2.97 -6.35
C THR A 124 13.11 1.73 -5.52
N VAL A 125 12.22 1.46 -4.57
CA VAL A 125 12.25 0.27 -3.72
C VAL A 125 10.88 -0.36 -3.71
N ARG A 126 10.82 -1.68 -3.85
CA ARG A 126 9.61 -2.49 -3.72
C ARG A 126 9.78 -3.49 -2.59
N GLY A 127 8.83 -3.49 -1.65
CA GLY A 127 8.71 -4.49 -0.58
C GLY A 127 7.41 -5.27 -0.73
N THR A 128 7.43 -6.53 -0.29
CA THR A 128 6.25 -7.40 -0.29
C THR A 128 6.11 -8.14 1.03
N ILE A 129 4.86 -8.41 1.41
CA ILE A 129 4.52 -9.35 2.47
C ILE A 129 3.69 -10.44 1.83
N GLU A 130 4.23 -11.65 1.77
CA GLU A 130 3.55 -12.81 1.20
C GLU A 130 2.54 -13.41 2.19
N GLY A 131 1.50 -13.99 1.65
CA GLY A 131 0.45 -14.62 2.42
C GLY A 131 -0.66 -15.20 1.56
N SER A 132 -1.85 -15.28 2.12
CA SER A 132 -3.04 -15.76 1.43
C SER A 132 -4.29 -15.02 1.89
N ILE A 133 -5.36 -15.16 1.12
CA ILE A 133 -6.66 -14.57 1.43
C ILE A 133 -7.54 -15.59 2.14
N GLY A 134 -8.06 -15.24 3.31
CA GLY A 134 -9.01 -16.05 4.06
C GLY A 134 -10.40 -16.10 3.42
N PHE A 135 -11.32 -16.84 4.05
CA PHE A 135 -12.70 -17.00 3.57
C PHE A 135 -13.68 -16.02 4.21
N GLU A 136 -13.27 -15.36 5.26
CA GLU A 136 -14.08 -14.39 6.01
C GLU A 136 -13.19 -13.32 6.64
N ALA A 137 -13.77 -12.17 6.94
CA ALA A 137 -13.09 -11.11 7.67
C ALA A 137 -12.84 -11.51 9.12
N ARG A 138 -11.63 -11.30 9.62
CA ARG A 138 -11.19 -11.65 10.97
C ARG A 138 -10.46 -10.47 11.60
N GLY A 139 -10.82 -10.17 12.86
CA GLY A 139 -10.31 -9.04 13.63
C GLY A 139 -11.11 -7.76 13.41
N GLU A 140 -11.04 -6.86 14.38
CA GLU A 140 -11.86 -5.63 14.42
C GLU A 140 -11.05 -4.36 14.09
N GLN A 141 -9.73 -4.48 14.02
CA GLN A 141 -8.84 -3.35 13.76
C GLN A 141 -8.10 -3.54 12.43
N GLY A 142 -7.52 -2.47 11.93
CA GLY A 142 -6.85 -2.45 10.64
C GLY A 142 -7.64 -1.67 9.59
N PHE A 143 -7.11 -1.60 8.39
CA PHE A 143 -7.72 -0.92 7.26
C PHE A 143 -7.52 -1.74 5.97
N GLY A 144 -8.25 -1.37 4.94
CA GLY A 144 -8.11 -2.04 3.64
C GLY A 144 -8.45 -3.53 3.74
N TYR A 145 -7.56 -4.37 3.25
CA TYR A 145 -7.71 -5.83 3.19
C TYR A 145 -7.15 -6.57 4.40
N ASP A 146 -6.67 -5.88 5.41
CA ASP A 146 -6.08 -6.50 6.61
C ASP A 146 -6.97 -7.60 7.23
N PRO A 147 -8.30 -7.45 7.31
CA PRO A 147 -9.15 -8.50 7.87
C PRO A 147 -9.18 -9.80 7.08
N LEU A 148 -8.81 -9.78 5.82
CA LEU A 148 -8.84 -10.95 4.92
C LEU A 148 -7.46 -11.58 4.70
N PHE A 149 -6.38 -10.83 4.94
CA PHE A 149 -5.04 -11.25 4.62
C PHE A 149 -4.40 -12.04 5.76
N LEU A 150 -3.89 -13.22 5.43
CA LEU A 150 -3.20 -14.13 6.33
C LEU A 150 -1.71 -14.15 5.98
N PRO A 151 -0.88 -13.30 6.61
CA PRO A 151 0.54 -13.21 6.28
C PRO A 151 1.30 -14.47 6.71
N ASP A 152 2.22 -14.91 5.86
CA ASP A 152 3.06 -16.08 6.12
C ASP A 152 3.98 -15.85 7.34
N CYS A 153 4.41 -14.61 7.57
CA CYS A 153 5.23 -14.24 8.71
C CYS A 153 4.53 -14.45 10.08
N LEU A 154 3.19 -14.55 10.09
CA LEU A 154 2.39 -14.92 11.25
C LEU A 154 1.91 -16.39 11.20
N GLY A 155 2.58 -17.22 10.40
CA GLY A 155 2.24 -18.63 10.24
C GLY A 155 1.04 -18.91 9.32
N GLY A 156 0.52 -17.90 8.62
CA GLY A 156 -0.60 -18.03 7.68
C GLY A 156 -1.96 -18.34 8.32
N ASN A 157 -2.08 -18.20 9.65
CA ASN A 157 -3.29 -18.57 10.40
C ASN A 157 -3.97 -17.40 11.10
N HIS A 158 -3.34 -16.24 11.14
CA HIS A 158 -3.83 -15.04 11.80
C HIS A 158 -3.75 -13.85 10.87
N THR A 159 -4.74 -12.95 10.95
CA THR A 159 -4.69 -11.65 10.29
C THR A 159 -3.94 -10.64 11.17
N PHE A 160 -3.46 -9.53 10.59
CA PHE A 160 -2.85 -8.45 11.37
C PHE A 160 -3.77 -7.90 12.47
N PRO A 161 -5.08 -7.68 12.23
CA PRO A 161 -6.01 -7.24 13.26
C PRO A 161 -6.19 -8.20 14.42
N GLU A 162 -5.94 -9.49 14.24
CA GLU A 162 -6.04 -10.50 15.31
C GLU A 162 -4.81 -10.53 16.21
N VAL A 163 -3.69 -10.03 15.71
CA VAL A 163 -2.43 -9.99 16.45
C VAL A 163 -2.28 -8.60 17.05
N SER A 164 -2.36 -8.53 18.39
CA SER A 164 -2.02 -7.32 19.13
C SER A 164 -0.53 -7.06 18.93
N LEU A 165 -0.20 -6.16 18.02
CA LEU A 165 1.15 -5.64 17.93
C LEU A 165 1.35 -4.75 19.15
N GLU A 166 1.91 -5.29 20.22
CA GLU A 166 2.51 -4.47 21.26
C GLU A 166 3.61 -3.63 20.59
N ARG A 167 3.34 -2.35 20.49
CA ARG A 167 4.26 -1.35 19.96
C ARG A 167 5.24 -0.91 21.03
#